data_c505b35614af788bf7cae306ec535712
#
_entry.id   c505b35614af788bf7cae306ec535712
#
_cell.length_a   1.000
_cell.length_b   1.000
_cell.length_c   1.000
_cell.angle_alpha   90.00
_cell.angle_beta   90.00
_cell.angle_gamma   90.00
#
_symmetry.space_group_name_H-M   'P 1'
#
loop_
_entity.id
_entity.type
_entity.pdbx_description
1 polymer ?
#
loop_
_entity_poly.entity_id
_entity_poly.type
_entity_poly.pdbx_seq_one_letter_code
_entity_poly.pdbx_strand_id
1 'polypeptide(L)'
;MTDVQTSAVCDPALAEQLMSDLCFSRRASERCWNLQRQGRMTLVAPLTGQEAAVCGVLRGLDLATDWVVPYYRELLGLGALGDDLFETVVAFWRGHPDGSRIPDGVRCLPPQIALGAQLPHAAGLAWGLQLRKEPGLVVAFTGDGATSQGDFYEALNLAGTRRLPLVVVVINNGWAISTPSAHQTAAESFAAKGTAVGIPGVIVDGNDVLAVVGAAREARAHAASGAGPVLLELQTYRMGAHTTSDDPTRYVPPAELAAWAERDPIETFRTKLTAAGAWDDARHAAVLEAVEARLERIVDAALARPVDPSDTLDHLEATPSSRLQEQQRELTQRVSRAAARPEGRPV
;
A
#
# COMPACT_ATOMS: atom_id res chain seq x y z
N MET A 1 -17.37 14.79 -21.65
CA MET A 1 -16.25 14.94 -20.69
C MET A 1 -16.54 16.23 -19.95
N THR A 2 -17.32 16.11 -18.89
CA THR A 2 -17.92 17.24 -18.18
C THR A 2 -17.14 17.51 -16.91
N ASP A 3 -16.87 18.76 -16.67
CA ASP A 3 -16.38 19.54 -15.52
C ASP A 3 -16.42 18.94 -14.07
N VAL A 4 -16.18 17.65 -13.89
CA VAL A 4 -16.04 17.02 -12.57
C VAL A 4 -14.70 17.44 -11.89
N GLN A 5 -13.74 17.92 -12.70
CA GLN A 5 -12.41 18.27 -12.18
C GLN A 5 -12.38 19.56 -11.33
N THR A 6 -13.27 20.53 -11.61
CA THR A 6 -13.21 21.85 -10.95
C THR A 6 -13.86 21.85 -9.56
N SER A 7 -14.85 21.01 -9.30
CA SER A 7 -15.53 20.97 -7.99
C SER A 7 -14.71 20.24 -6.90
N ALA A 8 -13.90 19.26 -7.26
CA ALA A 8 -13.06 18.52 -6.31
C ALA A 8 -11.85 19.33 -5.82
N VAL A 9 -11.33 20.21 -6.65
CA VAL A 9 -10.21 21.12 -6.27
C VAL A 9 -10.67 22.19 -5.25
N CYS A 10 -11.96 22.43 -5.16
CA CYS A 10 -12.54 23.49 -4.31
C CYS A 10 -13.09 22.97 -2.98
N ASP A 11 -13.00 21.67 -2.66
CA ASP A 11 -13.33 21.17 -1.32
C ASP A 11 -12.10 21.29 -0.39
N PRO A 12 -12.06 22.29 0.51
CA PRO A 12 -10.91 22.54 1.38
C PRO A 12 -10.61 21.38 2.32
N ALA A 13 -11.65 20.66 2.78
CA ALA A 13 -11.48 19.55 3.70
C ALA A 13 -10.81 18.35 3.02
N LEU A 14 -11.24 18.02 1.79
CA LEU A 14 -10.60 16.96 0.99
C LEU A 14 -9.17 17.35 0.62
N ALA A 15 -8.93 18.62 0.26
CA ALA A 15 -7.59 19.09 -0.09
C ALA A 15 -6.60 18.97 1.07
N GLU A 16 -7.02 19.37 2.27
CA GLU A 16 -6.20 19.26 3.49
C GLU A 16 -5.94 17.80 3.85
N GLN A 17 -6.96 16.95 3.75
CA GLN A 17 -6.85 15.54 4.04
C GLN A 17 -5.90 14.82 3.05
N LEU A 18 -6.01 15.09 1.74
CA LEU A 18 -5.12 14.54 0.74
C LEU A 18 -3.69 15.01 0.94
N MET A 19 -3.46 16.31 1.20
CA MET A 19 -2.12 16.82 1.45
C MET A 19 -1.51 16.17 2.69
N SER A 20 -2.28 16.02 3.76
CA SER A 20 -1.84 15.32 4.98
C SER A 20 -1.45 13.87 4.70
N ASP A 21 -2.27 13.13 3.93
CA ASP A 21 -1.98 11.73 3.59
C ASP A 21 -0.74 11.57 2.72
N LEU A 22 -0.57 12.44 1.73
CA LEU A 22 0.60 12.45 0.86
C LEU A 22 1.89 12.72 1.66
N CYS A 23 1.86 13.78 2.49
CA CYS A 23 2.99 14.13 3.37
C CYS A 23 3.27 13.02 4.38
N PHE A 24 2.23 12.43 5.00
CA PHE A 24 2.38 11.32 5.93
C PHE A 24 3.08 10.13 5.25
N SER A 25 2.63 9.72 4.08
CA SER A 25 3.19 8.58 3.34
C SER A 25 4.66 8.80 2.96
N ARG A 26 5.03 10.03 2.55
CA ARG A 26 6.41 10.41 2.25
C ARG A 26 7.27 10.36 3.51
N ARG A 27 6.84 11.00 4.59
CA ARG A 27 7.57 11.02 5.87
C ARG A 27 7.67 9.64 6.51
N ALA A 28 6.63 8.82 6.39
CA ALA A 28 6.65 7.43 6.81
C ALA A 28 7.73 6.62 6.06
N SER A 29 7.83 6.80 4.74
CA SER A 29 8.87 6.17 3.92
C SER A 29 10.27 6.58 4.37
N GLU A 30 10.51 7.86 4.58
CA GLU A 30 11.79 8.41 5.05
C GLU A 30 12.12 7.92 6.48
N ARG A 31 11.16 7.93 7.38
CA ARG A 31 11.33 7.49 8.77
C ARG A 31 11.66 6.00 8.85
N CYS A 32 10.89 5.15 8.15
CA CYS A 32 11.13 3.71 8.11
C CYS A 32 12.46 3.37 7.44
N TRP A 33 12.85 4.09 6.39
CA TRP A 33 14.17 3.96 5.77
C TRP A 33 15.29 4.23 6.77
N ASN A 34 15.20 5.33 7.51
CA ASN A 34 16.21 5.71 8.50
C ASN A 34 16.28 4.70 9.67
N LEU A 35 15.13 4.18 10.12
CA LEU A 35 15.07 3.14 11.15
C LEU A 35 15.72 1.83 10.68
N GLN A 36 15.55 1.48 9.41
CA GLN A 36 16.24 0.31 8.84
C GLN A 36 17.76 0.52 8.80
N ARG A 37 18.24 1.70 8.42
CA ARG A 37 19.67 2.03 8.45
C ARG A 37 20.27 1.99 9.85
N GLN A 38 19.45 2.19 10.88
CA GLN A 38 19.84 2.06 12.28
C GLN A 38 19.73 0.60 12.80
N GLY A 39 19.33 -0.37 11.96
CA GLY A 39 19.13 -1.76 12.36
C GLY A 39 17.87 -2.01 13.21
N ARG A 40 16.95 -1.02 13.27
CA ARG A 40 15.70 -1.10 14.06
C ARG A 40 14.52 -1.63 13.25
N MET A 41 14.67 -1.77 11.94
CA MET A 41 13.73 -2.42 11.03
C MET A 41 14.46 -3.42 10.13
N THR A 42 13.75 -4.38 9.58
CA THR A 42 14.31 -5.43 8.71
C THR A 42 14.51 -4.90 7.29
N LEU A 43 13.49 -4.96 6.47
CA LEU A 43 13.47 -4.51 5.08
C LEU A 43 12.33 -3.49 4.93
N VAL A 44 12.54 -2.43 4.18
CA VAL A 44 11.50 -1.43 3.89
C VAL A 44 11.43 -1.20 2.38
N ALA A 45 10.22 -1.14 1.84
CA ALA A 45 9.95 -0.73 0.47
C ALA A 45 9.33 0.67 0.49
N PRO A 46 10.09 1.74 0.18
CA PRO A 46 9.58 3.11 0.23
C PRO A 46 8.50 3.35 -0.85
N LEU A 47 7.55 4.21 -0.52
CA LEU A 47 6.45 4.60 -1.41
C LEU A 47 6.79 5.82 -2.28
N THR A 48 7.96 6.41 -2.12
CA THR A 48 8.38 7.67 -2.73
C THR A 48 8.09 7.75 -4.22
N GLY A 49 7.33 8.77 -4.61
CA GLY A 49 6.85 9.02 -5.97
C GLY A 49 5.49 8.40 -6.30
N GLN A 50 4.94 7.53 -5.44
CA GLN A 50 3.70 6.78 -5.68
C GLN A 50 2.58 7.14 -4.68
N GLU A 51 2.80 8.16 -3.85
CA GLU A 51 1.90 8.54 -2.76
C GLU A 51 0.50 8.89 -3.29
N ALA A 52 0.41 9.64 -4.40
CA ALA A 52 -0.87 10.05 -4.98
C ALA A 52 -1.68 8.86 -5.47
N ALA A 53 -1.02 7.85 -6.04
CA ALA A 53 -1.67 6.63 -6.51
C ALA A 53 -2.35 5.87 -5.35
N VAL A 54 -1.68 5.75 -4.20
CA VAL A 54 -2.23 5.03 -3.05
C VAL A 54 -3.25 5.87 -2.29
N CYS A 55 -2.88 7.09 -1.88
CA CYS A 55 -3.75 7.96 -1.08
C CYS A 55 -5.02 8.35 -1.84
N GLY A 56 -4.90 8.61 -3.15
CA GLY A 56 -6.04 8.94 -4.00
C GLY A 56 -7.05 7.81 -4.11
N VAL A 57 -6.60 6.57 -4.27
CA VAL A 57 -7.50 5.40 -4.26
C VAL A 57 -8.22 5.31 -2.92
N LEU A 58 -7.50 5.34 -1.80
CA LEU A 58 -8.09 5.21 -0.46
C LEU A 58 -9.14 6.29 -0.18
N ARG A 59 -8.92 7.52 -0.65
CA ARG A 59 -9.90 8.63 -0.51
C ARG A 59 -11.05 8.57 -1.52
N GLY A 60 -10.97 7.70 -2.50
CA GLY A 60 -12.08 7.36 -3.40
C GLY A 60 -13.04 6.30 -2.84
N LEU A 61 -12.68 5.60 -1.75
CA LEU A 61 -13.44 4.51 -1.15
C LEU A 61 -14.41 4.97 -0.06
N ASP A 62 -15.37 4.11 0.23
CA ASP A 62 -16.16 4.13 1.47
C ASP A 62 -15.54 3.15 2.47
N LEU A 63 -14.64 3.65 3.31
CA LEU A 63 -13.87 2.83 4.25
C LEU A 63 -14.75 2.15 5.33
N ALA A 64 -16.02 2.52 5.45
CA ALA A 64 -16.97 1.86 6.35
C ALA A 64 -17.47 0.52 5.79
N THR A 65 -17.49 0.37 4.45
CA THR A 65 -18.04 -0.81 3.78
C THR A 65 -17.05 -1.53 2.88
N ASP A 66 -16.10 -0.82 2.30
CA ASP A 66 -15.15 -1.37 1.32
C ASP A 66 -13.95 -2.03 2.01
N TRP A 67 -13.46 -3.11 1.42
CA TRP A 67 -12.27 -3.82 1.87
C TRP A 67 -11.04 -3.42 1.07
N VAL A 68 -9.93 -3.23 1.77
CA VAL A 68 -8.62 -3.00 1.18
C VAL A 68 -7.80 -4.29 1.25
N VAL A 69 -7.27 -4.72 0.11
CA VAL A 69 -6.35 -5.85 0.02
C VAL A 69 -5.00 -5.32 -0.43
N PRO A 70 -4.10 -5.07 0.53
CA PRO A 70 -2.82 -4.46 0.24
C PRO A 70 -1.84 -5.50 -0.33
N TYR A 71 -0.82 -4.98 -0.95
CA TYR A 71 0.41 -5.66 -1.30
C TYR A 71 1.48 -5.31 -0.24
N TYR A 72 2.68 -4.91 -0.57
CA TYR A 72 3.67 -4.50 0.45
C TYR A 72 4.06 -3.01 0.35
N ARG A 73 4.07 -2.43 -0.84
CA ARG A 73 4.58 -1.07 -1.02
C ARG A 73 3.61 -0.01 -0.53
N GLU A 74 2.33 -0.16 -0.81
CA GLU A 74 1.28 0.75 -0.37
C GLU A 74 1.05 0.77 1.13
N LEU A 75 1.66 -0.16 1.87
CA LEU A 75 1.55 -0.21 3.33
C LEU A 75 1.91 1.12 4.00
N LEU A 76 2.92 1.83 3.45
CA LEU A 76 3.33 3.14 3.97
C LEU A 76 2.31 4.26 3.64
N GLY A 77 1.36 4.01 2.74
CA GLY A 77 0.21 4.87 2.46
C GLY A 77 -1.04 4.53 3.28
N LEU A 78 -1.06 3.40 4.00
CA LEU A 78 -2.24 2.96 4.74
C LEU A 78 -2.54 3.79 6.00
N GLY A 79 -1.73 4.79 6.33
CA GLY A 79 -2.02 5.72 7.42
C GLY A 79 -3.37 6.44 7.26
N ALA A 80 -3.91 6.53 6.03
CA ALA A 80 -5.26 7.03 5.77
C ALA A 80 -6.36 6.16 6.39
N LEU A 81 -6.09 4.89 6.69
CA LEU A 81 -7.02 3.93 7.30
C LEU A 81 -7.02 3.98 8.84
N GLY A 82 -6.07 4.69 9.45
CA GLY A 82 -6.01 4.87 10.89
C GLY A 82 -4.63 4.60 11.50
N ASP A 83 -4.41 5.16 12.70
CA ASP A 83 -3.14 5.08 13.41
C ASP A 83 -2.83 3.64 13.87
N ASP A 84 -3.83 2.93 14.38
CA ASP A 84 -3.67 1.55 14.87
C ASP A 84 -3.24 0.59 13.74
N LEU A 85 -3.80 0.77 12.54
CA LEU A 85 -3.36 0.00 11.38
C LEU A 85 -1.94 0.36 11.00
N PHE A 86 -1.59 1.65 11.02
CA PHE A 86 -0.23 2.06 10.67
C PHE A 86 0.81 1.61 11.69
N GLU A 87 0.44 1.54 12.97
CA GLU A 87 1.28 0.92 14.01
C GLU A 87 1.56 -0.57 13.70
N THR A 88 0.53 -1.30 13.23
CA THR A 88 0.68 -2.67 12.73
C THR A 88 1.61 -2.75 11.51
N VAL A 89 1.53 -1.79 10.57
CA VAL A 89 2.46 -1.70 9.44
C VAL A 89 3.91 -1.48 9.89
N VAL A 90 4.13 -0.62 10.87
CA VAL A 90 5.48 -0.40 11.46
C VAL A 90 5.97 -1.69 12.14
N ALA A 91 5.11 -2.38 12.88
CA ALA A 91 5.42 -3.68 13.48
C ALA A 91 5.77 -4.73 12.43
N PHE A 92 5.04 -4.77 11.29
CA PHE A 92 5.35 -5.65 10.16
C PHE A 92 6.77 -5.42 9.61
N TRP A 93 7.13 -4.17 9.31
CA TRP A 93 8.47 -3.85 8.81
C TRP A 93 9.57 -4.05 9.85
N ARG A 94 9.22 -4.07 11.13
CA ARG A 94 10.11 -4.45 12.21
C ARG A 94 10.33 -5.97 12.30
N GLY A 95 9.48 -6.77 11.66
CA GLY A 95 9.45 -8.23 11.78
C GLY A 95 8.78 -8.71 13.07
N HIS A 96 7.90 -7.88 13.65
CA HIS A 96 7.15 -8.24 14.86
C HIS A 96 6.02 -9.24 14.50
N PRO A 97 5.73 -10.26 15.35
CA PRO A 97 4.65 -11.23 15.10
C PRO A 97 3.28 -10.57 14.86
N ASP A 98 2.96 -9.50 15.59
CA ASP A 98 1.71 -8.74 15.44
C ASP A 98 1.63 -7.92 14.13
N GLY A 99 2.68 -7.89 13.33
CA GLY A 99 2.72 -7.09 12.09
C GLY A 99 1.73 -7.52 11.02
N SER A 100 1.11 -8.68 11.16
CA SER A 100 0.03 -9.15 10.28
C SER A 100 -1.34 -9.14 10.97
N ARG A 101 -1.44 -8.66 12.20
CA ARG A 101 -2.68 -8.62 12.96
C ARG A 101 -3.41 -7.30 12.69
N ILE A 102 -4.41 -7.38 11.82
CA ILE A 102 -5.24 -6.22 11.51
C ILE A 102 -6.10 -5.84 12.72
N PRO A 103 -6.17 -4.56 13.10
CA PRO A 103 -7.02 -4.09 14.20
C PRO A 103 -8.50 -4.38 13.95
N ASP A 104 -9.25 -4.63 15.02
CA ASP A 104 -10.68 -4.88 14.94
C ASP A 104 -11.42 -3.70 14.30
N GLY A 105 -12.38 -4.01 13.43
CA GLY A 105 -13.17 -3.01 12.71
C GLY A 105 -12.50 -2.42 11.46
N VAL A 106 -11.22 -2.66 11.24
CA VAL A 106 -10.53 -2.22 10.01
C VAL A 106 -10.75 -3.22 8.89
N ARG A 107 -11.33 -2.78 7.79
CA ARG A 107 -11.59 -3.61 6.60
C ARG A 107 -10.35 -3.68 5.70
N CYS A 108 -9.32 -4.36 6.18
CA CYS A 108 -8.07 -4.55 5.48
C CYS A 108 -7.60 -6.00 5.64
N LEU A 109 -7.02 -6.59 4.60
CA LEU A 109 -6.34 -7.88 4.74
C LEU A 109 -4.89 -7.66 5.21
N PRO A 110 -4.27 -8.68 5.82
CA PRO A 110 -2.86 -8.62 6.20
C PRO A 110 -1.94 -8.32 5.01
N PRO A 111 -0.77 -7.70 5.26
CA PRO A 111 0.24 -7.46 4.23
C PRO A 111 0.64 -8.72 3.48
N GLN A 112 0.82 -8.61 2.16
CA GLN A 112 1.24 -9.72 1.30
C GLN A 112 2.52 -9.35 0.53
N ILE A 113 3.54 -10.22 0.61
CA ILE A 113 4.81 -10.04 -0.11
C ILE A 113 4.88 -10.90 -1.37
N ALA A 114 4.26 -12.08 -1.37
CA ALA A 114 4.24 -12.94 -2.55
C ALA A 114 3.46 -12.28 -3.69
N LEU A 115 4.14 -12.09 -4.83
CA LEU A 115 3.62 -11.34 -5.97
C LEU A 115 2.32 -11.95 -6.53
N GLY A 116 1.26 -11.17 -6.54
CA GLY A 116 -0.04 -11.55 -7.12
C GLY A 116 -0.91 -12.44 -6.23
N ALA A 117 -0.35 -13.09 -5.20
CA ALA A 117 -1.08 -14.04 -4.35
C ALA A 117 -2.27 -13.44 -3.60
N GLN A 118 -2.29 -12.12 -3.37
CA GLN A 118 -3.42 -11.43 -2.75
C GLN A 118 -4.65 -11.33 -3.67
N LEU A 119 -4.46 -11.42 -4.98
CA LEU A 119 -5.56 -11.20 -5.94
C LEU A 119 -6.61 -12.31 -5.93
N PRO A 120 -6.28 -13.61 -5.90
CA PRO A 120 -7.27 -14.66 -5.67
C PRO A 120 -8.00 -14.53 -4.33
N HIS A 121 -7.33 -14.08 -3.26
CA HIS A 121 -7.98 -13.80 -1.99
C HIS A 121 -8.96 -12.63 -2.11
N ALA A 122 -8.58 -11.56 -2.82
CA ALA A 122 -9.46 -10.43 -3.09
C ALA A 122 -10.71 -10.85 -3.89
N ALA A 123 -10.53 -11.67 -4.93
CA ALA A 123 -11.65 -12.22 -5.69
C ALA A 123 -12.56 -13.11 -4.82
N GLY A 124 -11.98 -13.95 -3.97
CA GLY A 124 -12.74 -14.76 -3.01
C GLY A 124 -13.52 -13.94 -2.00
N LEU A 125 -12.91 -12.88 -1.46
CA LEU A 125 -13.56 -11.95 -0.53
C LEU A 125 -14.73 -11.20 -1.20
N ALA A 126 -14.51 -10.67 -2.42
CA ALA A 126 -15.54 -10.02 -3.21
C ALA A 126 -16.70 -10.97 -3.53
N TRP A 127 -16.40 -12.22 -3.83
CA TRP A 127 -17.44 -13.25 -4.02
C TRP A 127 -18.21 -13.54 -2.73
N GLY A 128 -17.53 -13.58 -1.60
CA GLY A 128 -18.17 -13.71 -0.28
C GLY A 128 -19.15 -12.59 0.01
N LEU A 129 -18.75 -11.31 -0.23
CA LEU A 129 -19.65 -10.16 -0.10
C LEU A 129 -20.89 -10.28 -1.01
N GLN A 130 -20.69 -10.67 -2.28
CA GLN A 130 -21.78 -10.85 -3.24
C GLN A 130 -22.76 -11.94 -2.79
N LEU A 131 -22.27 -13.11 -2.34
CA LEU A 131 -23.09 -14.22 -1.88
C LEU A 131 -23.88 -13.88 -0.63
N ARG A 132 -23.29 -13.11 0.28
CA ARG A 132 -23.92 -12.65 1.52
C ARG A 132 -24.79 -11.43 1.33
N LYS A 133 -24.76 -10.82 0.14
CA LYS A 133 -25.44 -9.56 -0.17
C LYS A 133 -25.06 -8.44 0.80
N GLU A 134 -23.81 -8.44 1.24
CA GLU A 134 -23.24 -7.39 2.08
C GLU A 134 -22.87 -6.18 1.22
N PRO A 135 -23.06 -4.95 1.74
CA PRO A 135 -22.66 -3.74 1.02
C PRO A 135 -21.16 -3.62 0.94
N GLY A 136 -20.67 -2.82 -0.03
CA GLY A 136 -19.26 -2.56 -0.26
C GLY A 136 -18.67 -3.43 -1.37
N LEU A 137 -17.39 -3.26 -1.55
CA LEU A 137 -16.59 -3.96 -2.54
C LEU A 137 -15.17 -4.23 -2.01
N VAL A 138 -14.36 -4.88 -2.83
CA VAL A 138 -12.96 -5.11 -2.52
C VAL A 138 -12.08 -4.29 -3.46
N VAL A 139 -11.10 -3.58 -2.92
CA VAL A 139 -10.04 -2.94 -3.68
C VAL A 139 -8.73 -3.67 -3.40
N ALA A 140 -8.12 -4.23 -4.44
CA ALA A 140 -6.87 -4.95 -4.34
C ALA A 140 -5.75 -4.20 -5.06
N PHE A 141 -4.69 -3.88 -4.34
CA PHE A 141 -3.49 -3.28 -4.90
C PHE A 141 -2.52 -4.34 -5.44
N THR A 142 -1.84 -4.00 -6.51
CA THR A 142 -0.74 -4.80 -7.06
C THR A 142 0.24 -3.92 -7.83
N GLY A 143 1.48 -4.39 -8.01
CA GLY A 143 2.46 -3.71 -8.87
C GLY A 143 2.40 -4.22 -10.32
N ASP A 144 2.99 -3.47 -11.23
CA ASP A 144 3.16 -3.83 -12.64
C ASP A 144 3.83 -5.20 -12.82
N GLY A 145 4.90 -5.50 -12.06
CA GLY A 145 5.59 -6.78 -12.10
C GLY A 145 4.71 -7.98 -11.71
N ALA A 146 3.79 -7.79 -10.78
CA ALA A 146 2.89 -8.84 -10.33
C ALA A 146 1.87 -9.26 -11.40
N THR A 147 1.62 -8.41 -12.39
CA THR A 147 0.73 -8.74 -13.53
C THR A 147 1.30 -9.84 -14.45
N SER A 148 2.55 -10.25 -14.23
CA SER A 148 3.17 -11.39 -14.93
C SER A 148 2.94 -12.73 -14.25
N GLN A 149 2.32 -12.74 -13.06
CA GLN A 149 1.96 -13.97 -12.34
C GLN A 149 0.65 -14.56 -12.88
N GLY A 150 0.54 -15.88 -12.84
CA GLY A 150 -0.69 -16.60 -13.22
C GLY A 150 -1.89 -16.16 -12.37
N ASP A 151 -1.69 -16.03 -11.06
CA ASP A 151 -2.71 -15.60 -10.09
C ASP A 151 -3.41 -14.29 -10.49
N PHE A 152 -2.70 -13.38 -11.18
CA PHE A 152 -3.30 -12.14 -11.69
C PHE A 152 -4.42 -12.44 -12.69
N TYR A 153 -4.14 -13.26 -13.72
CA TYR A 153 -5.13 -13.58 -14.75
C TYR A 153 -6.25 -14.46 -14.22
N GLU A 154 -5.93 -15.40 -13.35
CA GLU A 154 -6.91 -16.33 -12.77
C GLU A 154 -7.92 -15.57 -11.88
N ALA A 155 -7.42 -14.65 -11.04
CA ALA A 155 -8.26 -13.81 -10.21
C ALA A 155 -9.17 -12.90 -11.04
N LEU A 156 -8.63 -12.25 -12.08
CA LEU A 156 -9.40 -11.41 -12.99
C LEU A 156 -10.45 -12.21 -13.75
N ASN A 157 -10.10 -13.40 -14.27
CA ASN A 157 -11.04 -14.25 -15.00
C ASN A 157 -12.20 -14.71 -14.08
N LEU A 158 -11.91 -15.11 -12.85
CA LEU A 158 -12.94 -15.43 -11.86
C LEU A 158 -13.82 -14.21 -11.58
N ALA A 159 -13.21 -13.05 -11.36
CA ALA A 159 -13.92 -11.82 -11.06
C ALA A 159 -14.83 -11.38 -12.23
N GLY A 160 -14.35 -11.44 -13.46
CA GLY A 160 -15.11 -11.10 -14.66
C GLY A 160 -16.29 -12.04 -14.87
N THR A 161 -16.06 -13.36 -14.83
CA THR A 161 -17.11 -14.36 -15.05
C THR A 161 -18.24 -14.29 -14.02
N ARG A 162 -17.94 -13.86 -12.79
CA ARG A 162 -18.90 -13.74 -11.67
C ARG A 162 -19.42 -12.32 -11.48
N ARG A 163 -18.90 -11.33 -12.23
CA ARG A 163 -19.21 -9.91 -12.05
C ARG A 163 -19.04 -9.48 -10.60
N LEU A 164 -17.88 -9.82 -10.03
CA LEU A 164 -17.61 -9.54 -8.62
C LEU A 164 -17.44 -8.04 -8.36
N PRO A 165 -17.86 -7.55 -7.18
CA PRO A 165 -17.61 -6.18 -6.74
C PRO A 165 -16.12 -6.01 -6.36
N LEU A 166 -15.25 -5.90 -7.37
CA LEU A 166 -13.80 -5.86 -7.23
C LEU A 166 -13.20 -4.76 -8.09
N VAL A 167 -12.33 -3.96 -7.51
CA VAL A 167 -11.43 -3.05 -8.22
C VAL A 167 -10.01 -3.54 -8.04
N VAL A 168 -9.32 -3.86 -9.13
CA VAL A 168 -7.90 -4.19 -9.10
C VAL A 168 -7.10 -2.97 -9.53
N VAL A 169 -6.21 -2.50 -8.67
CA VAL A 169 -5.36 -1.34 -8.88
C VAL A 169 -3.96 -1.79 -9.20
N VAL A 170 -3.51 -1.59 -10.43
CA VAL A 170 -2.13 -1.81 -10.85
C VAL A 170 -1.37 -0.49 -10.70
N ILE A 171 -0.46 -0.44 -9.74
CA ILE A 171 0.48 0.68 -9.61
C ILE A 171 1.62 0.44 -10.59
N ASN A 172 1.52 1.06 -11.75
CA ASN A 172 2.56 1.01 -12.76
C ASN A 172 3.62 2.07 -12.45
N ASN A 173 4.64 1.67 -11.71
CA ASN A 173 5.73 2.54 -11.30
C ASN A 173 6.98 2.44 -12.20
N GLY A 174 6.85 1.81 -13.36
CA GLY A 174 7.88 1.67 -14.39
C GLY A 174 8.83 0.48 -14.19
N TRP A 175 8.88 -0.12 -12.98
CA TRP A 175 9.96 -1.04 -12.61
C TRP A 175 9.51 -2.21 -11.75
N ALA A 176 9.69 -3.43 -12.22
CA ALA A 176 9.65 -4.64 -11.40
C ALA A 176 11.08 -4.96 -10.90
N ILE A 177 11.42 -4.47 -9.70
CA ILE A 177 12.81 -4.43 -9.17
C ILE A 177 13.71 -3.67 -10.14
N SER A 178 14.50 -4.37 -10.96
CA SER A 178 15.41 -3.83 -11.99
C SER A 178 14.91 -4.07 -13.43
N THR A 179 13.75 -4.67 -13.61
CA THR A 179 13.16 -4.93 -14.93
C THR A 179 12.19 -3.82 -15.31
N PRO A 180 12.45 -3.07 -16.39
CA PRO A 180 11.54 -2.01 -16.84
C PRO A 180 10.23 -2.61 -17.37
N SER A 181 9.13 -1.86 -17.26
CA SER A 181 7.78 -2.29 -17.68
C SER A 181 7.73 -2.74 -19.14
N ALA A 182 8.52 -2.13 -20.03
CA ALA A 182 8.61 -2.51 -21.44
C ALA A 182 9.14 -3.92 -21.68
N HIS A 183 9.84 -4.52 -20.70
CA HIS A 183 10.33 -5.89 -20.77
C HIS A 183 9.42 -6.90 -20.06
N GLN A 184 8.32 -6.45 -19.46
CA GLN A 184 7.39 -7.31 -18.71
C GLN A 184 6.20 -7.75 -19.54
N THR A 185 5.78 -6.96 -20.51
CA THR A 185 4.58 -7.23 -21.30
C THR A 185 4.70 -6.63 -22.70
N ALA A 186 4.12 -7.33 -23.68
CA ALA A 186 3.89 -6.81 -25.04
C ALA A 186 2.53 -6.10 -25.19
N ALA A 187 1.70 -6.07 -24.15
CA ALA A 187 0.45 -5.32 -24.16
C ALA A 187 0.74 -3.80 -24.18
N GLU A 188 -0.13 -3.04 -24.82
CA GLU A 188 0.00 -1.56 -24.90
C GLU A 188 -0.01 -0.91 -23.51
N SER A 189 -0.72 -1.52 -22.57
CA SER A 189 -0.80 -1.08 -21.18
C SER A 189 -1.12 -2.27 -20.28
N PHE A 190 -0.95 -2.09 -18.96
CA PHE A 190 -1.41 -3.09 -18.01
C PHE A 190 -2.94 -3.13 -17.92
N ALA A 191 -3.61 -2.00 -18.13
CA ALA A 191 -5.08 -1.90 -18.21
C ALA A 191 -5.65 -2.75 -19.37
N ALA A 192 -4.93 -2.84 -20.50
CA ALA A 192 -5.34 -3.66 -21.66
C ALA A 192 -5.44 -5.14 -21.34
N LYS A 193 -4.75 -5.64 -20.28
CA LYS A 193 -4.83 -7.02 -19.84
C LYS A 193 -6.23 -7.43 -19.35
N GLY A 194 -7.03 -6.47 -18.87
CA GLY A 194 -8.43 -6.68 -18.50
C GLY A 194 -9.31 -7.12 -19.67
N THR A 195 -9.01 -6.67 -20.88
CA THR A 195 -9.77 -6.98 -22.10
C THR A 195 -9.82 -8.49 -22.36
N ALA A 196 -8.74 -9.21 -22.10
CA ALA A 196 -8.65 -10.65 -22.31
C ALA A 196 -9.66 -11.46 -21.47
N VAL A 197 -10.15 -10.88 -20.38
CA VAL A 197 -11.09 -11.50 -19.44
C VAL A 197 -12.41 -10.71 -19.32
N GLY A 198 -12.68 -9.80 -20.27
CA GLY A 198 -13.92 -9.03 -20.35
C GLY A 198 -14.09 -7.96 -19.26
N ILE A 199 -12.98 -7.47 -18.67
CA ILE A 199 -12.98 -6.45 -17.63
C ILE A 199 -12.55 -5.11 -18.23
N PRO A 200 -13.28 -4.01 -17.98
CA PRO A 200 -12.86 -2.68 -18.43
C PRO A 200 -11.56 -2.28 -17.73
N GLY A 201 -10.60 -1.83 -18.53
CA GLY A 201 -9.33 -1.27 -18.08
C GLY A 201 -9.33 0.25 -18.22
N VAL A 202 -8.86 0.95 -17.19
CA VAL A 202 -8.78 2.42 -17.15
C VAL A 202 -7.37 2.84 -16.81
N ILE A 203 -6.79 3.76 -17.58
CA ILE A 203 -5.47 4.34 -17.34
C ILE A 203 -5.64 5.73 -16.74
N VAL A 204 -4.88 6.01 -15.68
CA VAL A 204 -4.94 7.28 -14.95
C VAL A 204 -3.52 7.78 -14.68
N ASP A 205 -3.30 9.08 -14.71
CA ASP A 205 -2.07 9.68 -14.19
C ASP A 205 -2.03 9.50 -12.68
N GLY A 206 -1.20 8.55 -12.23
CA GLY A 206 -1.05 8.18 -10.83
C GLY A 206 -0.34 9.24 -9.98
N ASN A 207 0.22 10.30 -10.59
CA ASN A 207 0.81 11.43 -9.87
C ASN A 207 -0.20 12.58 -9.66
N ASP A 208 -1.35 12.55 -10.34
CA ASP A 208 -2.45 13.47 -10.10
C ASP A 208 -3.44 12.88 -9.09
N VAL A 209 -3.30 13.24 -7.82
CA VAL A 209 -4.12 12.69 -6.73
C VAL A 209 -5.62 12.91 -6.95
N LEU A 210 -6.04 14.03 -7.56
CA LEU A 210 -7.45 14.31 -7.81
C LEU A 210 -8.01 13.45 -8.94
N ALA A 211 -7.22 13.24 -9.99
CA ALA A 211 -7.58 12.30 -11.06
C ALA A 211 -7.72 10.88 -10.51
N VAL A 212 -6.82 10.45 -9.61
CA VAL A 212 -6.89 9.14 -8.95
C VAL A 212 -8.13 9.01 -8.07
N VAL A 213 -8.47 10.03 -7.26
CA VAL A 213 -9.72 10.04 -6.46
C VAL A 213 -10.94 9.90 -7.35
N GLY A 214 -11.00 10.67 -8.45
CA GLY A 214 -12.11 10.60 -9.40
C GLY A 214 -12.27 9.21 -10.00
N ALA A 215 -11.19 8.65 -10.54
CA ALA A 215 -11.20 7.32 -11.15
C ALA A 215 -11.53 6.21 -10.15
N ALA A 216 -11.04 6.31 -8.91
CA ALA A 216 -11.38 5.36 -7.86
C ALA A 216 -12.86 5.39 -7.50
N ARG A 217 -13.48 6.59 -7.42
CA ARG A 217 -14.93 6.76 -7.20
C ARG A 217 -15.76 6.18 -8.34
N GLU A 218 -15.35 6.42 -9.58
CA GLU A 218 -16.04 5.88 -10.76
C GLU A 218 -15.93 4.36 -10.83
N ALA A 219 -14.73 3.80 -10.61
CA ALA A 219 -14.52 2.35 -10.55
C ALA A 219 -15.32 1.70 -9.41
N ARG A 220 -15.35 2.35 -8.25
CA ARG A 220 -16.17 1.94 -7.11
C ARG A 220 -17.65 1.90 -7.47
N ALA A 221 -18.17 2.97 -8.04
CA ALA A 221 -19.58 3.07 -8.45
C ALA A 221 -19.94 1.99 -9.47
N HIS A 222 -19.07 1.74 -10.46
CA HIS A 222 -19.24 0.69 -11.46
C HIS A 222 -19.30 -0.71 -10.80
N ALA A 223 -18.32 -1.05 -9.98
CA ALA A 223 -18.26 -2.35 -9.35
C ALA A 223 -19.41 -2.58 -8.35
N ALA A 224 -19.77 -1.57 -7.57
CA ALA A 224 -20.87 -1.63 -6.62
C ALA A 224 -22.26 -1.72 -7.29
N SER A 225 -22.41 -1.26 -8.53
CA SER A 225 -23.66 -1.39 -9.30
C SER A 225 -23.97 -2.82 -9.77
N GLY A 226 -23.03 -3.77 -9.58
CA GLY A 226 -23.15 -5.13 -10.12
C GLY A 226 -22.72 -5.24 -11.60
N ALA A 227 -22.15 -4.19 -12.18
CA ALA A 227 -21.63 -4.21 -13.55
C ALA A 227 -20.40 -5.12 -13.70
N GLY A 228 -19.73 -5.41 -12.59
CA GLY A 228 -18.55 -6.28 -12.53
C GLY A 228 -17.28 -5.55 -12.13
N PRO A 229 -16.12 -6.23 -12.18
CA PRO A 229 -14.86 -5.66 -11.75
C PRO A 229 -14.31 -4.59 -12.70
N VAL A 230 -13.38 -3.78 -12.19
CA VAL A 230 -12.62 -2.77 -12.97
C VAL A 230 -11.14 -2.99 -12.72
N LEU A 231 -10.32 -2.83 -13.76
CA LEU A 231 -8.86 -2.79 -13.69
C LEU A 231 -8.39 -1.34 -13.85
N LEU A 232 -7.86 -0.75 -12.78
CA LEU A 232 -7.25 0.57 -12.83
C LEU A 232 -5.74 0.45 -12.99
N GLU A 233 -5.16 1.07 -14.00
CA GLU A 233 -3.73 1.28 -14.12
C GLU A 233 -3.39 2.71 -13.71
N LEU A 234 -2.64 2.87 -12.63
CA LEU A 234 -2.15 4.16 -12.17
C LEU A 234 -0.70 4.32 -12.62
N GLN A 235 -0.49 5.15 -13.62
CA GLN A 235 0.83 5.44 -14.16
C GLN A 235 1.55 6.42 -13.25
N THR A 236 2.61 5.96 -12.62
CA THR A 236 3.44 6.72 -11.68
C THR A 236 4.90 6.33 -11.86
N TYR A 237 5.77 6.71 -10.92
CA TYR A 237 7.17 6.34 -10.96
C TYR A 237 7.75 6.05 -9.58
N ARG A 238 8.56 4.99 -9.49
CA ARG A 238 9.32 4.69 -8.30
C ARG A 238 10.57 5.56 -8.23
N MET A 239 10.51 6.69 -7.51
CA MET A 239 11.60 7.65 -7.40
C MET A 239 12.75 7.18 -6.50
N GLY A 240 12.53 6.14 -5.70
CA GLY A 240 13.51 5.56 -4.79
C GLY A 240 13.96 4.16 -5.17
N ALA A 241 14.77 3.56 -4.30
CA ALA A 241 15.16 2.17 -4.39
C ALA A 241 13.93 1.24 -4.31
N HIS A 242 14.05 0.03 -4.86
CA HIS A 242 13.01 -0.98 -4.74
C HIS A 242 12.73 -1.33 -3.26
N THR A 243 13.81 -1.55 -2.53
CA THR A 243 13.80 -1.75 -1.07
C THR A 243 15.11 -1.19 -0.49
N THR A 244 15.23 -1.19 0.83
CA THR A 244 16.45 -0.76 1.52
C THR A 244 17.71 -1.57 1.19
N SER A 245 17.56 -2.72 0.52
CA SER A 245 18.68 -3.57 0.06
C SER A 245 19.02 -3.36 -1.42
N ASP A 246 18.31 -2.47 -2.12
CA ASP A 246 18.47 -2.21 -3.55
C ASP A 246 19.33 -0.97 -3.81
N ASP A 247 20.02 -0.99 -4.94
CA ASP A 247 20.78 0.13 -5.48
C ASP A 247 20.28 0.50 -6.89
N PRO A 248 19.32 1.44 -7.01
CA PRO A 248 18.73 1.82 -8.28
C PRO A 248 19.71 2.52 -9.23
N THR A 249 20.85 3.03 -8.74
CA THR A 249 21.84 3.71 -9.59
C THR A 249 22.44 2.76 -10.65
N ARG A 250 22.29 1.46 -10.45
CA ARG A 250 22.81 0.42 -11.34
C ARG A 250 21.94 0.18 -12.58
N TYR A 251 20.67 0.63 -12.56
CA TYR A 251 19.73 0.29 -13.65
C TYR A 251 18.75 1.42 -14.02
N VAL A 252 18.53 2.41 -13.14
CA VAL A 252 17.66 3.56 -13.43
C VAL A 252 18.48 4.65 -14.13
N PRO A 253 18.08 5.10 -15.34
CA PRO A 253 18.73 6.22 -16.00
C PRO A 253 18.52 7.52 -15.21
N PRO A 254 19.59 8.31 -14.90
CA PRO A 254 19.46 9.55 -14.16
C PRO A 254 18.52 10.58 -14.81
N ALA A 255 18.51 10.65 -16.14
CA ALA A 255 17.64 11.56 -16.88
C ALA A 255 16.14 11.22 -16.71
N GLU A 256 15.80 9.93 -16.63
CA GLU A 256 14.44 9.46 -16.41
C GLU A 256 13.98 9.83 -14.98
N LEU A 257 14.83 9.59 -13.98
CA LEU A 257 14.55 9.98 -12.61
C LEU A 257 14.36 11.50 -12.47
N ALA A 258 15.20 12.31 -13.13
CA ALA A 258 15.09 13.77 -13.12
C ALA A 258 13.77 14.25 -13.74
N ALA A 259 13.35 13.66 -14.86
CA ALA A 259 12.10 14.01 -15.51
C ALA A 259 10.86 13.68 -14.63
N TRP A 260 10.91 12.57 -13.88
CA TRP A 260 9.83 12.21 -12.96
C TRP A 260 9.87 13.05 -11.67
N ALA A 261 11.03 13.50 -11.23
CA ALA A 261 11.15 14.40 -10.07
C ALA A 261 10.42 15.74 -10.29
N GLU A 262 10.36 16.24 -11.54
CA GLU A 262 9.57 17.43 -11.89
C GLU A 262 8.06 17.21 -11.76
N ARG A 263 7.63 15.95 -11.68
CA ARG A 263 6.25 15.53 -11.52
C ARG A 263 5.99 14.92 -10.13
N ASP A 264 6.77 15.33 -9.11
CA ASP A 264 6.54 14.87 -7.73
C ASP A 264 5.08 15.09 -7.32
N PRO A 265 4.36 14.05 -6.85
CA PRO A 265 2.93 14.14 -6.59
C PRO A 265 2.57 15.16 -5.50
N ILE A 266 3.42 15.36 -4.50
CA ILE A 266 3.20 16.32 -3.42
C ILE A 266 3.35 17.74 -3.95
N GLU A 267 4.45 18.03 -4.63
CA GLU A 267 4.71 19.37 -5.16
C GLU A 267 3.74 19.74 -6.29
N THR A 268 3.37 18.78 -7.13
CA THR A 268 2.35 18.97 -8.17
C THR A 268 0.99 19.34 -7.54
N PHE A 269 0.57 18.62 -6.51
CA PHE A 269 -0.69 18.91 -5.82
C PHE A 269 -0.64 20.23 -5.07
N ARG A 270 0.46 20.51 -4.35
CA ARG A 270 0.68 21.78 -3.67
C ARG A 270 0.60 22.96 -4.63
N THR A 271 1.26 22.87 -5.80
CA THR A 271 1.23 23.90 -6.84
C THR A 271 -0.19 24.14 -7.35
N LYS A 272 -0.96 23.09 -7.63
CA LYS A 272 -2.37 23.19 -8.04
C LYS A 272 -3.23 23.90 -7.00
N LEU A 273 -3.10 23.55 -5.72
CA LEU A 273 -3.85 24.18 -4.63
C LEU A 273 -3.46 25.66 -4.41
N THR A 274 -2.18 25.97 -4.52
CA THR A 274 -1.68 27.35 -4.39
C THR A 274 -2.18 28.23 -5.54
N ALA A 275 -2.14 27.71 -6.78
CA ALA A 275 -2.68 28.40 -7.94
C ALA A 275 -4.18 28.67 -7.83
N ALA A 276 -4.93 27.80 -7.15
CA ALA A 276 -6.35 27.95 -6.87
C ALA A 276 -6.63 28.88 -5.66
N GLY A 277 -5.59 29.41 -4.98
CA GLY A 277 -5.73 30.23 -3.77
C GLY A 277 -6.19 29.45 -2.53
N ALA A 278 -6.13 28.11 -2.58
CA ALA A 278 -6.59 27.22 -1.51
C ALA A 278 -5.47 26.80 -0.56
N TRP A 279 -4.22 27.10 -0.86
CA TRP A 279 -3.04 26.64 -0.11
C TRP A 279 -1.95 27.71 -0.06
N ASP A 280 -1.22 27.74 1.06
CA ASP A 280 -0.05 28.59 1.27
C ASP A 280 1.04 27.84 2.06
N ASP A 281 2.20 28.49 2.23
CA ASP A 281 3.34 27.92 2.95
C ASP A 281 3.07 27.71 4.44
N ALA A 282 2.25 28.56 5.06
CA ALA A 282 1.92 28.45 6.48
C ALA A 282 1.04 27.21 6.73
N ARG A 283 0.04 26.96 5.87
CA ARG A 283 -0.78 25.73 5.90
C ARG A 283 0.07 24.49 5.67
N HIS A 284 0.97 24.55 4.69
CA HIS A 284 1.85 23.42 4.40
C HIS A 284 2.75 23.09 5.58
N ALA A 285 3.35 24.09 6.22
CA ALA A 285 4.17 23.91 7.41
C ALA A 285 3.38 23.30 8.58
N ALA A 286 2.15 23.77 8.81
CA ALA A 286 1.27 23.21 9.85
C ALA A 286 0.92 21.73 9.59
N VAL A 287 0.66 21.35 8.34
CA VAL A 287 0.42 19.94 7.97
C VAL A 287 1.66 19.10 8.23
N LEU A 288 2.84 19.57 7.85
CA LEU A 288 4.08 18.82 8.09
C LEU A 288 4.35 18.64 9.59
N GLU A 289 4.14 19.66 10.41
CA GLU A 289 4.30 19.56 11.87
C GLU A 289 3.34 18.54 12.48
N ALA A 290 2.08 18.57 12.08
CA ALA A 290 1.07 17.62 12.54
C ALA A 290 1.39 16.18 12.10
N VAL A 291 1.87 16.00 10.88
CA VAL A 291 2.30 14.71 10.32
C VAL A 291 3.50 14.15 11.10
N GLU A 292 4.52 14.96 11.36
CA GLU A 292 5.70 14.51 12.11
C GLU A 292 5.33 14.09 13.54
N ALA A 293 4.53 14.89 14.24
CA ALA A 293 4.08 14.56 15.60
C ALA A 293 3.22 13.28 15.64
N ARG A 294 2.34 13.11 14.64
CA ARG A 294 1.53 11.89 14.50
C ARG A 294 2.42 10.66 14.25
N LEU A 295 3.35 10.77 13.31
CA LEU A 295 4.24 9.68 12.91
C LEU A 295 5.19 9.27 14.06
N GLU A 296 5.75 10.24 14.78
CA GLU A 296 6.60 9.98 15.95
C GLU A 296 5.85 9.15 16.98
N ARG A 297 4.65 9.56 17.36
CA ARG A 297 3.80 8.85 18.33
C ARG A 297 3.52 7.40 17.92
N ILE A 298 3.15 7.17 16.65
CA ILE A 298 2.84 5.83 16.14
C ILE A 298 4.09 4.95 16.11
N VAL A 299 5.20 5.50 15.60
CA VAL A 299 6.46 4.75 15.49
C VAL A 299 6.98 4.38 16.88
N ASP A 300 6.95 5.30 17.84
CA ASP A 300 7.41 5.04 19.21
C ASP A 300 6.55 3.99 19.89
N ALA A 301 5.22 4.03 19.73
CA ALA A 301 4.33 2.99 20.22
C ALA A 301 4.65 1.61 19.63
N ALA A 302 4.82 1.54 18.30
CA ALA A 302 5.17 0.30 17.62
C ALA A 302 6.54 -0.24 18.04
N LEU A 303 7.52 0.64 18.25
CA LEU A 303 8.87 0.24 18.67
C LEU A 303 8.93 -0.17 20.15
N ALA A 304 8.01 0.32 20.96
CA ALA A 304 7.89 -0.05 22.37
C ALA A 304 7.21 -1.42 22.59
N ARG A 305 6.54 -1.98 21.57
CA ARG A 305 5.93 -3.31 21.67
C ARG A 305 6.97 -4.35 22.04
N PRO A 306 6.76 -5.13 23.12
CA PRO A 306 7.68 -6.20 23.47
C PRO A 306 7.66 -7.28 22.39
N VAL A 307 8.82 -7.86 22.10
CA VAL A 307 8.93 -9.03 21.22
C VAL A 307 9.16 -10.26 22.10
N ASP A 308 8.18 -11.15 22.13
CA ASP A 308 8.39 -12.50 22.65
C ASP A 308 8.64 -13.44 21.45
N PRO A 309 9.85 -13.96 21.28
CA PRO A 309 10.13 -14.87 20.19
C PRO A 309 9.26 -16.15 20.20
N SER A 310 8.69 -16.54 21.35
CA SER A 310 7.82 -17.71 21.47
C SER A 310 6.50 -17.51 20.72
N ASP A 311 6.00 -16.27 20.59
CA ASP A 311 4.78 -15.94 19.85
C ASP A 311 4.82 -16.44 18.38
N THR A 312 6.03 -16.55 17.80
CA THR A 312 6.22 -17.07 16.44
C THR A 312 5.74 -18.51 16.28
N LEU A 313 5.72 -19.28 17.36
CA LEU A 313 5.36 -20.70 17.37
C LEU A 313 3.94 -20.96 17.87
N ASP A 314 3.27 -19.97 18.47
CA ASP A 314 2.01 -20.19 19.21
C ASP A 314 0.81 -20.49 18.31
N HIS A 315 0.88 -20.13 17.02
CA HIS A 315 -0.26 -20.26 16.08
C HIS A 315 0.01 -21.20 14.90
N LEU A 316 1.08 -22.01 14.97
CA LEU A 316 1.43 -22.91 13.87
C LEU A 316 0.53 -24.14 13.81
N GLU A 317 0.03 -24.62 14.93
CA GLU A 317 -0.83 -25.81 15.03
C GLU A 317 -1.96 -25.55 16.04
N ALA A 318 -3.17 -26.00 15.72
CA ALA A 318 -4.33 -25.88 16.62
C ALA A 318 -4.10 -26.63 17.96
N THR A 319 -3.39 -27.74 17.90
CA THR A 319 -2.90 -28.50 19.07
C THR A 319 -1.41 -28.75 18.87
N PRO A 320 -0.55 -28.12 19.69
CA PRO A 320 0.88 -28.25 19.51
C PRO A 320 1.37 -29.72 19.58
N SER A 321 2.06 -30.14 18.53
CA SER A 321 2.75 -31.45 18.51
C SER A 321 3.89 -31.50 19.55
N SER A 322 4.33 -32.69 19.89
CA SER A 322 5.48 -32.88 20.80
C SER A 322 6.74 -32.17 20.28
N ARG A 323 6.93 -32.17 18.96
CA ARG A 323 8.04 -31.47 18.29
C ARG A 323 7.93 -29.95 18.46
N LEU A 324 6.74 -29.38 18.26
CA LEU A 324 6.52 -27.94 18.43
C LEU A 324 6.74 -27.52 19.89
N GLN A 325 6.25 -28.30 20.87
CA GLN A 325 6.48 -28.08 22.29
C GLN A 325 7.96 -28.12 22.68
N GLU A 326 8.75 -29.00 22.04
CA GLU A 326 10.20 -29.06 22.24
C GLU A 326 10.89 -27.80 21.70
N GLN A 327 10.51 -27.36 20.47
CA GLN A 327 11.02 -26.11 19.87
C GLN A 327 10.69 -24.89 20.72
N GLN A 328 9.47 -24.79 21.26
CA GLN A 328 9.07 -23.71 22.17
C GLN A 328 9.95 -23.71 23.44
N ARG A 329 10.17 -24.85 24.06
CA ARG A 329 11.06 -24.97 25.23
C ARG A 329 12.48 -24.54 24.91
N GLU A 330 13.04 -24.99 23.78
CA GLU A 330 14.38 -24.59 23.38
C GLU A 330 14.49 -23.09 23.13
N LEU A 331 13.50 -22.51 22.45
CA LEU A 331 13.45 -21.09 22.16
C LEU A 331 13.38 -20.26 23.44
N THR A 332 12.50 -20.62 24.37
CA THR A 332 12.37 -19.97 25.69
C THR A 332 13.70 -20.03 26.47
N GLN A 333 14.40 -21.16 26.45
CA GLN A 333 15.71 -21.28 27.08
C GLN A 333 16.77 -20.40 26.42
N ARG A 334 16.77 -20.28 25.10
CA ARG A 334 17.70 -19.40 24.35
C ARG A 334 17.46 -17.94 24.70
N VAL A 335 16.20 -17.51 24.70
CA VAL A 335 15.79 -16.13 25.05
C VAL A 335 16.21 -15.80 26.50
N SER A 336 15.92 -16.69 27.46
CA SER A 336 16.30 -16.49 28.85
C SER A 336 17.83 -16.39 29.02
N ARG A 337 18.60 -17.23 28.30
CA ARG A 337 20.07 -17.16 28.30
C ARG A 337 20.60 -15.89 27.67
N ALA A 338 19.96 -15.38 26.61
CA ALA A 338 20.32 -14.12 25.96
C ALA A 338 20.06 -12.93 26.89
N ALA A 339 18.92 -12.90 27.57
CA ALA A 339 18.57 -11.86 28.56
C ALA A 339 19.48 -11.85 29.80
N ALA A 340 20.03 -12.99 30.18
CA ALA A 340 20.94 -13.11 31.30
C ALA A 340 22.41 -12.75 30.99
N ARG A 341 22.73 -12.39 29.72
CA ARG A 341 24.10 -11.98 29.35
C ARG A 341 24.35 -10.52 29.73
N PRO A 342 25.46 -10.16 30.34
CA PRO A 342 25.84 -8.78 30.58
C PRO A 342 26.00 -8.04 29.23
N GLU A 343 25.47 -6.81 29.15
CA GLU A 343 25.66 -5.94 28.01
C GLU A 343 27.16 -5.75 27.70
N GLY A 344 27.57 -6.06 26.45
CA GLY A 344 28.93 -5.73 25.99
C GLY A 344 29.77 -6.84 25.35
N ARG A 345 29.21 -8.03 25.05
CA ARG A 345 29.95 -8.98 24.20
C ARG A 345 29.30 -9.10 22.81
N PRO A 346 30.06 -8.85 21.71
CA PRO A 346 29.57 -9.05 20.36
C PRO A 346 29.22 -10.52 20.11
N VAL A 347 28.24 -10.72 19.23
CA VAL A 347 27.73 -12.01 18.72
C VAL A 347 28.80 -12.72 17.92
#